data_719d71d2c5ce6c9d659b8d711ad58028
#
_entry.id   719d71d2c5ce6c9d659b8d711ad58028
#
_cell.length_a   1.000
_cell.length_b   1.000
_cell.length_c   1.000
_cell.angle_alpha   90.00
_cell.angle_beta   90.00
_cell.angle_gamma   90.00
#
_symmetry.space_group_name_H-M   'P 1'
#
loop_
_entity.id
_entity.type
_entity.pdbx_description
1 polymer ?
#
loop_
_entity_poly.entity_id
_entity_poly.type
_entity_poly.pdbx_seq_one_letter_code
_entity_poly.pdbx_strand_id
1 'polypeptide(L)'
;MGAVVAFAMSIDPTCAQSPSFAIYQDKADCQFCHGPDGDGRGDPRSPGKAPDLHKTALTREQLIEVIACGRPATEMPHFDKYAYEDKSCYGLSAAEVGKNMPPDPHSTPLTRREIEAVADYILAAFVGK
;
A
#
# COMPACT_ATOMS: atom_id res chain seq x y z
N MET A 1 -0.14 -33.52 47.46
CA MET A 1 0.88 -33.01 46.54
C MET A 1 0.20 -32.65 45.23
N GLY A 2 -0.09 -31.39 45.03
CA GLY A 2 -0.74 -30.90 43.83
C GLY A 2 0.30 -30.47 42.79
N ALA A 3 0.30 -31.08 41.62
CA ALA A 3 1.11 -30.63 40.51
C ALA A 3 0.44 -29.41 39.84
N VAL A 4 1.04 -28.27 39.95
CA VAL A 4 0.64 -27.07 39.23
C VAL A 4 1.15 -27.21 37.80
N VAL A 5 0.24 -27.49 36.86
CA VAL A 5 0.56 -27.44 35.42
C VAL A 5 0.50 -25.97 34.99
N ALA A 6 1.66 -25.36 34.81
CA ALA A 6 1.77 -24.04 34.24
C ALA A 6 1.50 -24.16 32.72
N PHE A 7 0.34 -23.67 32.28
CA PHE A 7 0.08 -23.43 30.85
C PHE A 7 0.90 -22.22 30.42
N ALA A 8 2.01 -22.48 29.73
CA ALA A 8 2.72 -21.45 28.99
C ALA A 8 1.86 -21.10 27.77
N MET A 9 1.20 -19.94 27.80
CA MET A 9 0.61 -19.34 26.58
C MET A 9 1.78 -18.95 25.67
N SER A 10 2.05 -19.79 24.67
CA SER A 10 2.90 -19.41 23.57
C SER A 10 2.20 -18.32 22.76
N ILE A 11 2.65 -17.11 22.93
CA ILE A 11 2.29 -16.02 22.02
C ILE A 11 3.05 -16.32 20.73
N ASP A 12 2.36 -16.76 19.69
CA ASP A 12 2.92 -16.93 18.37
C ASP A 12 3.42 -15.57 17.87
N PRO A 13 4.74 -15.38 17.69
CA PRO A 13 5.28 -14.13 17.15
C PRO A 13 5.03 -13.96 15.65
N THR A 14 4.34 -14.91 15.01
CA THR A 14 4.14 -14.95 13.56
C THR A 14 3.08 -13.98 13.03
N CYS A 15 2.28 -13.37 13.88
CA CYS A 15 1.27 -12.40 13.42
C CYS A 15 1.81 -10.97 13.24
N ALA A 16 3.04 -10.68 13.68
CA ALA A 16 3.54 -9.32 13.79
C ALA A 16 4.27 -8.80 12.55
N GLN A 17 4.67 -9.64 11.59
CA GLN A 17 5.44 -9.18 10.42
C GLN A 17 5.25 -10.08 9.21
N SER A 18 4.06 -10.01 8.59
CA SER A 18 3.95 -10.54 7.23
C SER A 18 4.83 -9.70 6.29
N PRO A 19 5.45 -10.31 5.24
CA PRO A 19 6.21 -9.54 4.24
C PRO A 19 5.41 -8.37 3.65
N SER A 20 4.11 -8.53 3.50
CA SER A 20 3.21 -7.50 2.99
C SER A 20 3.01 -6.32 3.94
N PHE A 21 3.01 -6.55 5.25
CA PHE A 21 3.02 -5.49 6.26
C PHE A 21 4.31 -4.66 6.15
N ALA A 22 5.47 -5.32 6.03
CA ALA A 22 6.75 -4.64 5.87
C ALA A 22 6.82 -3.82 4.58
N ILE A 23 6.17 -4.25 3.50
CA ILE A 23 6.06 -3.46 2.27
C ILE A 23 5.26 -2.18 2.53
N TYR A 24 4.11 -2.29 3.17
CA TYR A 24 3.25 -1.13 3.49
C TYR A 24 3.97 -0.14 4.39
N GLN A 25 4.62 -0.62 5.43
CA GLN A 25 5.19 0.21 6.48
C GLN A 25 6.56 0.77 6.10
N ASP A 26 7.44 -0.05 5.56
CA ASP A 26 8.86 0.30 5.41
C ASP A 26 9.27 0.46 3.95
N LYS A 27 9.07 -0.55 3.12
CA LYS A 27 9.63 -0.57 1.76
C LYS A 27 8.98 0.45 0.83
N ALA A 28 7.67 0.48 0.79
CA ALA A 28 6.90 1.44 0.00
C ALA A 28 6.51 2.68 0.80
N ASP A 29 6.58 2.60 2.12
CA ASP A 29 6.25 3.67 3.06
C ASP A 29 4.85 4.27 2.80
N CYS A 30 3.88 3.40 2.53
CA CYS A 30 2.48 3.81 2.31
C CYS A 30 1.92 4.56 3.52
N GLN A 31 2.37 4.17 4.72
CA GLN A 31 1.96 4.80 5.97
C GLN A 31 2.33 6.28 6.07
N PHE A 32 3.36 6.72 5.35
CA PHE A 32 3.76 8.13 5.36
C PHE A 32 2.60 9.06 4.95
N CYS A 33 1.81 8.64 3.96
CA CYS A 33 0.63 9.37 3.51
C CYS A 33 -0.68 8.80 4.08
N HIS A 34 -0.85 7.47 4.03
CA HIS A 34 -2.11 6.81 4.39
C HIS A 34 -2.25 6.52 5.88
N GLY A 35 -1.20 6.73 6.67
CA GLY A 35 -1.17 6.42 8.09
C GLY A 35 -0.86 4.95 8.39
N PRO A 36 -0.33 4.65 9.58
CA PRO A 36 -0.03 3.28 9.99
C PRO A 36 -1.28 2.41 10.10
N ASP A 37 -2.43 3.02 10.39
CA ASP A 37 -3.73 2.36 10.49
C ASP A 37 -4.56 2.46 9.20
N GLY A 38 -4.01 3.02 8.12
CA GLY A 38 -4.69 3.17 6.84
C GLY A 38 -5.86 4.17 6.84
N ASP A 39 -5.95 5.03 7.85
CA ASP A 39 -7.06 5.98 8.03
C ASP A 39 -6.89 7.31 7.30
N GLY A 40 -5.84 7.45 6.52
CA GLY A 40 -5.49 8.69 5.81
C GLY A 40 -4.73 9.70 6.67
N ARG A 41 -4.42 9.38 7.91
CA ARG A 41 -3.68 10.23 8.85
C ARG A 41 -2.22 9.82 8.89
N GLY A 42 -1.48 10.20 7.86
CA GLY A 42 -0.06 9.97 7.77
C GLY A 42 0.78 11.00 8.51
N ASP A 43 2.04 11.05 8.16
CA ASP A 43 2.98 12.03 8.71
C ASP A 43 2.55 13.46 8.31
N PRO A 44 2.60 14.42 9.23
CA PRO A 44 2.28 15.83 8.92
C PRO A 44 3.13 16.45 7.80
N ARG A 45 4.29 15.85 7.50
CA ARG A 45 5.17 16.28 6.41
C ARG A 45 4.78 15.69 5.05
N SER A 46 3.80 14.77 5.01
CA SER A 46 3.37 14.18 3.74
C SER A 46 2.67 15.22 2.86
N PRO A 47 2.81 15.10 1.52
CA PRO A 47 2.20 16.03 0.59
C PRO A 47 0.70 15.73 0.40
N GLY A 48 -0.16 16.53 0.96
CA GLY A 48 -1.59 16.40 0.74
C GLY A 48 -2.30 15.36 1.60
N LYS A 49 -3.59 15.18 1.32
CA LYS A 49 -4.45 14.26 2.06
C LYS A 49 -4.60 12.94 1.31
N ALA A 50 -4.19 11.86 1.95
CA ALA A 50 -4.48 10.52 1.47
C ALA A 50 -5.89 10.08 1.89
N PRO A 51 -6.58 9.27 1.08
CA PRO A 51 -7.88 8.73 1.46
C PRO A 51 -7.77 7.71 2.60
N ASP A 52 -8.85 7.60 3.36
CA ASP A 52 -9.05 6.54 4.34
C ASP A 52 -9.29 5.21 3.63
N LEU A 53 -8.34 4.30 3.75
CA LEU A 53 -8.37 3.00 3.07
C LEU A 53 -9.49 2.07 3.59
N HIS A 54 -10.01 2.31 4.79
CA HIS A 54 -11.15 1.55 5.31
C HIS A 54 -12.41 1.73 4.47
N LYS A 55 -12.53 2.88 3.80
CA LYS A 55 -13.71 3.30 3.04
C LYS A 55 -13.59 3.06 1.55
N THR A 56 -12.47 2.50 1.09
CA THR A 56 -12.31 2.26 -0.35
C THR A 56 -13.31 1.23 -0.86
N ALA A 57 -13.88 1.50 -2.04
CA ALA A 57 -14.74 0.57 -2.77
C ALA A 57 -14.01 -0.07 -3.96
N LEU A 58 -12.71 0.14 -4.08
CA LEU A 58 -11.92 -0.41 -5.17
C LEU A 58 -11.82 -1.94 -5.07
N THR A 59 -11.91 -2.60 -6.20
CA THR A 59 -11.61 -4.03 -6.30
C THR A 59 -10.12 -4.28 -6.11
N ARG A 60 -9.73 -5.54 -5.92
CA ARG A 60 -8.33 -5.94 -5.83
C ARG A 60 -7.53 -5.47 -7.06
N GLU A 61 -8.06 -5.69 -8.24
CA GLU A 61 -7.44 -5.30 -9.50
C GLU A 61 -7.27 -3.79 -9.62
N GLN A 62 -8.26 -3.05 -9.19
CA GLN A 62 -8.21 -1.58 -9.16
C GLN A 62 -7.19 -1.07 -8.13
N LEU A 63 -7.08 -1.72 -6.96
CA LEU A 63 -6.04 -1.39 -5.99
C LEU A 63 -4.65 -1.65 -6.55
N ILE A 64 -4.45 -2.77 -7.22
CA ILE A 64 -3.19 -3.11 -7.89
C ILE A 64 -2.84 -2.03 -8.92
N GLU A 65 -3.79 -1.63 -9.75
CA GLU A 65 -3.58 -0.58 -10.76
C GLU A 65 -3.22 0.77 -10.10
N VAL A 66 -3.93 1.18 -9.06
CA VAL A 66 -3.63 2.43 -8.35
C VAL A 66 -2.24 2.40 -7.70
N ILE A 67 -1.84 1.30 -7.11
CA ILE A 67 -0.50 1.18 -6.49
C ILE A 67 0.58 1.18 -7.57
N ALA A 68 0.39 0.41 -8.64
CA ALA A 68 1.35 0.33 -9.73
C ALA A 68 1.49 1.67 -10.47
N CYS A 69 0.38 2.30 -10.78
CA CYS A 69 0.29 3.44 -11.69
C CYS A 69 0.23 4.79 -10.99
N GLY A 70 0.00 4.82 -9.68
CA GLY A 70 -0.33 6.05 -8.99
C GLY A 70 -1.67 6.63 -9.45
N ARG A 71 -1.93 7.87 -9.10
CA ARG A 71 -3.11 8.60 -9.59
C ARG A 71 -2.68 9.87 -10.31
N PRO A 72 -2.93 9.98 -11.62
CA PRO A 72 -2.65 11.22 -12.37
C PRO A 72 -3.23 12.46 -11.70
N ALA A 73 -2.49 13.55 -11.74
CA ALA A 73 -2.83 14.84 -11.12
C ALA A 73 -2.93 14.81 -9.58
N THR A 74 -2.38 13.81 -8.93
CA THR A 74 -2.30 13.72 -7.46
C THR A 74 -0.88 13.40 -7.01
N GLU A 75 -0.66 13.43 -5.71
CA GLU A 75 0.62 13.07 -5.09
C GLU A 75 0.79 11.56 -4.88
N MET A 76 -0.21 10.75 -5.23
CA MET A 76 -0.08 9.28 -5.14
C MET A 76 0.94 8.79 -6.18
N PRO A 77 2.11 8.29 -5.75
CA PRO A 77 3.17 7.89 -6.67
C PRO A 77 2.86 6.58 -7.39
N HIS A 78 3.52 6.37 -8.53
CA HIS A 78 3.53 5.08 -9.21
C HIS A 78 4.66 4.21 -8.67
N PHE A 79 4.36 3.02 -8.18
CA PHE A 79 5.36 2.10 -7.64
C PHE A 79 5.95 1.15 -8.68
N ASP A 80 5.27 0.98 -9.82
CA ASP A 80 5.86 0.28 -10.96
C ASP A 80 6.79 1.23 -11.71
N LYS A 81 8.07 0.90 -11.77
CA LYS A 81 9.07 1.71 -12.48
C LYS A 81 8.83 1.83 -13.99
N TYR A 82 8.02 0.93 -14.55
CA TYR A 82 7.65 0.93 -15.97
C TYR A 82 6.26 1.52 -16.23
N ALA A 83 5.64 2.12 -15.22
CA ALA A 83 4.33 2.76 -15.36
C ALA A 83 4.33 3.73 -16.55
N TYR A 84 3.28 3.65 -17.36
CA TYR A 84 3.07 4.51 -18.53
C TYR A 84 4.04 4.31 -19.71
N GLU A 85 4.93 3.32 -19.66
CA GLU A 85 5.74 2.94 -20.83
C GLU A 85 4.91 2.24 -21.91
N ASP A 86 3.83 1.60 -21.49
CA ASP A 86 2.76 1.09 -22.34
C ASP A 86 1.40 1.68 -21.90
N LYS A 87 0.30 1.17 -22.42
CA LYS A 87 -1.03 1.61 -22.04
C LYS A 87 -1.70 0.78 -20.94
N SER A 88 -0.91 0.08 -20.12
CA SER A 88 -1.44 -0.73 -19.01
C SER A 88 -1.99 0.11 -17.86
N CYS A 89 -1.49 1.33 -17.68
CA CYS A 89 -1.97 2.25 -16.67
C CYS A 89 -3.15 3.08 -17.18
N TYR A 90 -4.34 2.72 -16.76
CA TYR A 90 -5.61 3.40 -17.13
C TYR A 90 -5.84 3.53 -18.63
N GLY A 91 -5.18 2.73 -19.45
CA GLY A 91 -5.21 2.83 -20.90
C GLY A 91 -4.47 4.05 -21.47
N LEU A 92 -3.62 4.71 -20.68
CA LEU A 92 -2.94 5.94 -21.02
C LEU A 92 -1.44 5.73 -21.26
N SER A 93 -0.90 6.43 -22.25
CA SER A 93 0.55 6.56 -22.45
C SER A 93 1.11 7.73 -21.63
N ALA A 94 2.44 7.78 -21.46
CA ALA A 94 3.11 8.90 -20.81
C ALA A 94 2.80 10.26 -21.48
N ALA A 95 2.73 10.28 -22.81
CA ALA A 95 2.39 11.50 -23.57
C ALA A 95 0.97 11.99 -23.29
N GLU A 96 0.00 11.06 -23.13
CA GLU A 96 -1.39 11.40 -22.82
C GLU A 96 -1.55 11.91 -21.38
N VAL A 97 -0.79 11.36 -20.42
CA VAL A 97 -0.79 11.85 -19.04
C VAL A 97 -0.09 13.19 -18.90
N GLY A 98 1.02 13.37 -19.58
CA GLY A 98 1.75 14.65 -19.68
C GLY A 98 2.12 15.22 -18.31
N LYS A 99 1.71 16.47 -18.07
CA LYS A 99 1.99 17.20 -16.81
C LYS A 99 1.30 16.60 -15.57
N ASN A 100 0.33 15.74 -15.77
CA ASN A 100 -0.39 15.07 -14.68
C ASN A 100 0.25 13.75 -14.26
N MET A 101 1.47 13.47 -14.73
CA MET A 101 2.19 12.24 -14.37
C MET A 101 2.30 12.12 -12.84
N PRO A 102 1.89 10.98 -12.26
CA PRO A 102 2.12 10.72 -10.85
C PRO A 102 3.62 10.78 -10.53
N PRO A 103 4.00 11.23 -9.33
CA PRO A 103 5.40 11.30 -8.95
C PRO A 103 6.04 9.91 -8.83
N ASP A 104 7.36 9.87 -8.92
CA ASP A 104 8.13 8.71 -8.50
C ASP A 104 7.95 8.48 -7.00
N PRO A 105 8.02 7.23 -6.51
CA PRO A 105 7.94 6.97 -5.08
C PRO A 105 9.17 7.56 -4.37
N HIS A 106 8.95 8.10 -3.18
CA HIS A 106 10.05 8.54 -2.30
C HIS A 106 10.94 7.38 -1.84
N SER A 107 10.39 6.19 -1.89
CA SER A 107 11.00 4.93 -1.49
C SER A 107 11.47 4.14 -2.72
N THR A 108 11.53 2.83 -2.59
CA THR A 108 11.94 1.92 -3.66
C THR A 108 10.73 1.55 -4.54
N PRO A 109 10.87 1.49 -5.87
CA PRO A 109 9.87 0.87 -6.71
C PRO A 109 9.58 -0.57 -6.30
N LEU A 110 8.37 -1.05 -6.56
CA LEU A 110 7.92 -2.37 -6.20
C LEU A 110 7.88 -3.29 -7.42
N THR A 111 8.18 -4.56 -7.21
CA THR A 111 7.90 -5.62 -8.19
C THR A 111 6.39 -5.88 -8.27
N ARG A 112 5.94 -6.54 -9.33
CA ARG A 112 4.54 -6.92 -9.48
C ARG A 112 4.03 -7.74 -8.28
N ARG A 113 4.83 -8.69 -7.80
CA ARG A 113 4.48 -9.51 -6.62
C ARG A 113 4.32 -8.69 -5.36
N GLU A 114 5.15 -7.69 -5.17
CA GLU A 114 5.09 -6.80 -4.02
C GLU A 114 3.86 -5.89 -4.10
N ILE A 115 3.51 -5.39 -5.27
CA ILE A 115 2.29 -4.62 -5.51
C ILE A 115 1.05 -5.46 -5.17
N GLU A 116 0.99 -6.69 -5.66
CA GLU A 116 -0.10 -7.61 -5.35
C GLU A 116 -0.18 -7.91 -3.84
N ALA A 117 0.97 -8.16 -3.21
CA ALA A 117 1.05 -8.46 -1.78
C ALA A 117 0.56 -7.29 -0.91
N VAL A 118 0.94 -6.06 -1.23
CA VAL A 118 0.49 -4.89 -0.47
C VAL A 118 -0.98 -4.58 -0.73
N ALA A 119 -1.49 -4.81 -1.93
CA ALA A 119 -2.92 -4.71 -2.22
C ALA A 119 -3.74 -5.70 -1.38
N ASP A 120 -3.30 -6.95 -1.31
CA ASP A 120 -3.92 -7.98 -0.47
C ASP A 120 -3.86 -7.62 1.03
N TYR A 121 -2.75 -7.04 1.48
CA TYR A 121 -2.62 -6.54 2.85
C TYR A 121 -3.66 -5.43 3.14
N ILE A 122 -3.79 -4.46 2.25
CA ILE A 122 -4.76 -3.35 2.41
C ILE A 122 -6.18 -3.91 2.50
N LEU A 123 -6.54 -4.85 1.62
CA LEU A 123 -7.85 -5.50 1.65
C LEU A 123 -8.12 -6.23 2.96
N ALA A 124 -7.14 -6.95 3.47
CA ALA A 124 -7.28 -7.73 4.70
C ALA A 124 -7.25 -6.88 5.96
N ALA A 125 -6.38 -5.86 6.00
CA ALA A 125 -6.13 -5.07 7.21
C ALA A 125 -7.10 -3.90 7.39
N PHE A 126 -7.52 -3.25 6.31
CA PHE A 126 -8.22 -1.97 6.38
C PHE A 126 -9.61 -1.99 5.78
N VAL A 127 -9.80 -2.54 4.60
CA VAL A 127 -11.06 -2.42 3.87
C VAL A 127 -12.22 -3.04 4.62
N GLY A 128 -13.25 -2.22 4.87
CA GLY A 128 -14.46 -2.65 5.59
C GLY A 128 -14.26 -2.91 7.09
N LYS A 129 -13.17 -2.44 7.66
CA LYS A 129 -12.90 -2.63 9.10
C LYS A 129 -13.38 -1.45 9.94
#